data_5c9c77d47f16ce3414ca757bae34d598
#
_entry.id   5c9c77d47f16ce3414ca757bae34d598
#
_cell.length_a   1.000
_cell.length_b   1.000
_cell.length_c   1.000
_cell.angle_alpha   90.00
_cell.angle_beta   90.00
_cell.angle_gamma   90.00
#
_symmetry.space_group_name_H-M   'P 1'
#
loop_
_entity.id
_entity.type
_entity.pdbx_description
1 polymer ?
#
loop_
_entity_poly.entity_id
_entity_poly.type
_entity_poly.pdbx_seq_one_letter_code
_entity_poly.pdbx_strand_id
1 'polypeptide(L)'
;MEVFNIFPTTVYVGEMTKHDQYKKNFYDVYHKFDYEEDDVNNTVSENVGNPLIHHEDSLEELFSEVIHHVKTYTLDVLKYKNIFDYIITKTWLSRSRDEKSIPWHLHACAHISFVYYVNTPPKSHKLKFMNPHHKNSLWLGNKEGKYDHLKMIEEHNEVNAETFFIHPPEGHVALFPSTLHHSTESIEGFVGERLAIVGDVSCVLKKEYLQFSTGYINPQYWKIYQG
;
A
#
# COMPACT_ATOMS: atom_id res chain seq x y z
N MET A 1 3.27 29.78 21.54
CA MET A 1 3.76 28.39 21.61
C MET A 1 3.85 27.88 20.18
N GLU A 2 4.98 27.29 19.79
CA GLU A 2 5.14 26.68 18.45
C GLU A 2 5.29 25.18 18.64
N VAL A 3 4.66 24.40 17.77
CA VAL A 3 4.70 22.92 17.78
C VAL A 3 5.16 22.47 16.40
N PHE A 4 6.16 21.60 16.35
CA PHE A 4 6.71 21.04 15.12
C PHE A 4 6.54 19.53 15.11
N ASN A 5 5.85 19.01 14.11
CA ASN A 5 5.83 17.57 13.80
C ASN A 5 7.01 17.25 12.91
N ILE A 6 8.05 16.64 13.48
CA ILE A 6 9.28 16.30 12.77
C ILE A 6 9.27 14.84 12.32
N PHE A 7 9.68 14.62 11.06
CA PHE A 7 9.75 13.30 10.43
C PHE A 7 8.40 12.56 10.33
N PRO A 8 7.33 13.24 9.85
CA PRO A 8 6.05 12.57 9.65
C PRO A 8 6.16 11.48 8.58
N THR A 9 5.44 10.38 8.77
CA THR A 9 5.24 9.38 7.73
C THR A 9 4.07 9.81 6.86
N THR A 10 4.28 9.92 5.55
CA THR A 10 3.25 10.41 4.62
C THR A 10 2.57 9.24 3.91
N VAL A 11 1.25 9.22 3.95
CA VAL A 11 0.38 8.35 3.16
C VAL A 11 -0.44 9.23 2.22
N TYR A 12 -0.55 8.84 0.96
CA TYR A 12 -1.30 9.55 -0.07
C TYR A 12 -2.55 8.76 -0.44
N VAL A 13 -3.65 9.44 -0.68
CA VAL A 13 -4.88 8.86 -1.24
C VAL A 13 -5.33 9.75 -2.39
N GLY A 14 -5.50 9.16 -3.58
CA GLY A 14 -5.96 9.86 -4.78
C GLY A 14 -7.14 9.14 -5.42
N GLU A 15 -8.03 9.91 -6.07
CA GLU A 15 -9.17 9.40 -6.81
C GLU A 15 -8.74 8.99 -8.23
N MET A 16 -9.13 7.79 -8.67
CA MET A 16 -8.91 7.28 -10.01
C MET A 16 -10.01 7.79 -10.95
N THR A 17 -9.65 8.55 -11.95
CA THR A 17 -10.59 9.36 -12.77
C THR A 17 -11.57 8.53 -13.61
N LYS A 18 -11.19 7.29 -13.95
CA LYS A 18 -11.98 6.38 -14.79
C LYS A 18 -12.35 5.09 -14.07
N HIS A 19 -12.62 5.19 -12.78
CA HIS A 19 -12.87 4.01 -11.94
C HIS A 19 -13.87 3.01 -12.52
N ASP A 20 -15.02 3.45 -12.98
CA ASP A 20 -16.06 2.55 -13.51
C ASP A 20 -15.56 1.74 -14.72
N GLN A 21 -14.77 2.37 -15.60
CA GLN A 21 -14.15 1.70 -16.74
C GLN A 21 -13.10 0.69 -16.26
N TYR A 22 -12.24 1.09 -15.33
CA TYR A 22 -11.19 0.21 -14.78
C TYR A 22 -11.77 -0.99 -14.04
N LYS A 23 -12.80 -0.76 -13.26
CA LYS A 23 -13.54 -1.81 -12.56
C LYS A 23 -14.14 -2.81 -13.56
N LYS A 24 -14.79 -2.31 -14.62
CA LYS A 24 -15.34 -3.18 -15.68
C LYS A 24 -14.24 -3.98 -16.36
N ASN A 25 -13.18 -3.33 -16.84
CA ASN A 25 -12.04 -4.00 -17.50
C ASN A 25 -11.41 -5.06 -16.61
N PHE A 26 -11.28 -4.78 -15.31
CA PHE A 26 -10.76 -5.73 -14.35
C PHE A 26 -11.65 -6.96 -14.21
N TYR A 27 -12.97 -6.80 -14.07
CA TYR A 27 -13.88 -7.94 -13.97
C TYR A 27 -13.94 -8.78 -15.27
N ASP A 28 -13.73 -8.17 -16.44
CA ASP A 28 -13.64 -8.90 -17.72
C ASP A 28 -12.46 -9.88 -17.75
N VAL A 29 -11.37 -9.59 -17.02
CA VAL A 29 -10.17 -10.44 -16.95
C VAL A 29 -9.97 -11.12 -15.59
N TYR A 30 -10.84 -10.88 -14.62
CA TYR A 30 -10.73 -11.39 -13.26
C TYR A 30 -10.54 -12.90 -13.19
N HIS A 31 -11.22 -13.65 -14.07
CA HIS A 31 -11.15 -15.11 -14.16
C HIS A 31 -9.77 -15.65 -14.55
N LYS A 32 -8.87 -14.80 -15.07
CA LYS A 32 -7.49 -15.19 -15.43
C LYS A 32 -6.57 -15.25 -14.22
N PHE A 33 -6.99 -14.68 -13.09
CA PHE A 33 -6.17 -14.60 -11.90
C PHE A 33 -6.58 -15.73 -10.95
N ASP A 34 -5.77 -16.78 -10.93
CA ASP A 34 -5.90 -17.82 -9.92
C ASP A 34 -5.47 -17.25 -8.56
N TYR A 35 -6.19 -17.63 -7.53
CA TYR A 35 -5.84 -17.31 -6.16
C TYR A 35 -6.16 -18.50 -5.25
N GLU A 36 -5.24 -18.80 -4.35
CA GLU A 36 -5.49 -19.73 -3.28
C GLU A 36 -6.24 -19.00 -2.16
N GLU A 37 -7.33 -19.58 -1.71
CA GLU A 37 -7.93 -19.16 -0.45
C GLU A 37 -7.09 -19.76 0.67
N ASP A 38 -6.44 -18.94 1.46
CA ASP A 38 -5.85 -19.42 2.72
C ASP A 38 -6.98 -19.72 3.69
N ASP A 39 -7.30 -20.97 3.85
CA ASP A 39 -8.36 -21.46 4.72
C ASP A 39 -8.17 -21.05 6.20
N VAL A 40 -6.95 -20.75 6.60
CA VAL A 40 -6.64 -20.34 7.97
C VAL A 40 -6.89 -18.85 8.17
N ASN A 41 -6.54 -18.01 7.21
CA ASN A 41 -6.65 -16.54 7.32
C ASN A 41 -7.73 -15.94 6.44
N ASN A 42 -8.20 -16.64 5.42
CA ASN A 42 -9.30 -16.24 4.51
C ASN A 42 -9.17 -14.83 3.88
N THR A 43 -7.97 -14.34 3.68
CA THR A 43 -7.77 -12.90 3.56
C THR A 43 -7.01 -12.45 2.37
N VAL A 44 -6.15 -13.27 1.83
CA VAL A 44 -5.32 -12.83 0.71
C VAL A 44 -5.22 -13.93 -0.28
N SER A 45 -5.67 -13.63 -1.44
CA SER A 45 -5.06 -14.25 -2.57
C SER A 45 -3.82 -13.42 -2.94
N GLU A 46 -2.68 -13.68 -2.33
CA GLU A 46 -1.51 -13.57 -3.16
C GLU A 46 -1.79 -14.52 -4.30
N ASN A 47 -1.82 -13.98 -5.49
CA ASN A 47 -1.85 -14.81 -6.67
C ASN A 47 -0.52 -15.54 -6.72
N VAL A 48 -0.45 -16.70 -6.10
CA VAL A 48 0.76 -17.53 -6.00
C VAL A 48 1.23 -17.97 -7.38
N GLY A 49 0.41 -17.77 -8.41
CA GLY A 49 0.73 -18.13 -9.79
C GLY A 49 1.03 -16.96 -10.72
N ASN A 50 0.50 -15.74 -10.47
CA ASN A 50 0.66 -14.64 -11.42
C ASN A 50 0.75 -13.26 -10.72
N PRO A 51 1.96 -12.85 -10.26
CA PRO A 51 2.17 -11.52 -9.67
C PRO A 51 2.23 -10.41 -10.73
N LEU A 52 1.59 -10.56 -11.88
CA LEU A 52 1.78 -9.75 -13.06
C LEU A 52 0.46 -9.20 -13.62
N ILE A 53 -0.50 -8.86 -12.75
CA ILE A 53 -1.78 -8.26 -13.17
C ILE A 53 -1.54 -7.01 -14.04
N HIS A 54 -0.46 -6.28 -13.76
CA HIS A 54 -0.07 -5.08 -14.53
C HIS A 54 0.44 -5.38 -15.95
N HIS A 55 0.57 -6.66 -16.34
CA HIS A 55 0.89 -7.07 -17.72
C HIS A 55 -0.37 -7.32 -18.57
N GLU A 56 -1.57 -7.21 -17.99
CA GLU A 56 -2.80 -7.35 -18.76
C GLU A 56 -3.05 -6.07 -19.58
N ASP A 57 -3.03 -6.18 -20.90
CA ASP A 57 -3.19 -5.05 -21.84
C ASP A 57 -4.46 -4.24 -21.58
N SER A 58 -5.55 -4.91 -21.20
CA SER A 58 -6.82 -4.24 -20.88
C SER A 58 -6.78 -3.37 -19.61
N LEU A 59 -5.71 -3.49 -18.79
CA LEU A 59 -5.48 -2.74 -17.56
C LEU A 59 -4.35 -1.71 -17.69
N GLU A 60 -3.74 -1.56 -18.86
CA GLU A 60 -2.61 -0.62 -19.07
C GLU A 60 -2.97 0.81 -18.67
N GLU A 61 -4.16 1.27 -19.02
CA GLU A 61 -4.62 2.63 -18.68
C GLU A 61 -4.76 2.83 -17.16
N LEU A 62 -5.26 1.81 -16.44
CA LEU A 62 -5.35 1.81 -14.99
C LEU A 62 -3.95 1.98 -14.36
N PHE A 63 -2.99 1.16 -14.77
CA PHE A 63 -1.64 1.23 -14.21
C PHE A 63 -0.88 2.50 -14.63
N SER A 64 -1.17 3.04 -15.81
CA SER A 64 -0.67 4.36 -16.22
C SER A 64 -1.15 5.46 -15.27
N GLU A 65 -2.42 5.42 -14.85
CA GLU A 65 -2.96 6.37 -13.88
C GLU A 65 -2.39 6.14 -12.47
N VAL A 66 -2.19 4.88 -12.05
CA VAL A 66 -1.46 4.58 -10.81
C VAL A 66 -0.07 5.23 -10.82
N ILE A 67 0.69 5.11 -11.92
CA ILE A 67 2.00 5.76 -12.04
C ILE A 67 1.90 7.28 -12.04
N HIS A 68 0.82 7.86 -12.58
CA HIS A 68 0.56 9.29 -12.43
C HIS A 68 0.43 9.70 -10.96
N HIS A 69 -0.35 8.96 -10.17
CA HIS A 69 -0.46 9.18 -8.72
C HIS A 69 0.88 8.97 -7.99
N VAL A 70 1.69 7.99 -8.39
CA VAL A 70 3.05 7.79 -7.85
C VAL A 70 3.92 9.02 -8.12
N LYS A 71 3.84 9.61 -9.32
CA LYS A 71 4.55 10.86 -9.63
C LYS A 71 4.06 12.03 -8.79
N THR A 72 2.76 12.20 -8.65
CA THR A 72 2.17 13.21 -7.76
C THR A 72 2.67 13.03 -6.32
N TYR A 73 2.62 11.81 -5.80
CA TYR A 73 3.13 11.50 -4.46
C TYR A 73 4.61 11.86 -4.30
N THR A 74 5.45 11.45 -5.23
CA THR A 74 6.90 11.66 -5.12
C THR A 74 7.35 13.09 -5.42
N LEU A 75 6.79 13.72 -6.45
CA LEU A 75 7.25 15.04 -6.92
C LEU A 75 6.55 16.18 -6.20
N ASP A 76 5.22 16.06 -6.02
CA ASP A 76 4.42 17.18 -5.50
C ASP A 76 4.26 17.10 -3.98
N VAL A 77 4.14 15.90 -3.41
CA VAL A 77 3.99 15.73 -1.97
C VAL A 77 5.34 15.58 -1.28
N LEU A 78 6.17 14.59 -1.69
CA LEU A 78 7.47 14.32 -1.07
C LEU A 78 8.59 15.24 -1.57
N LYS A 79 8.34 16.05 -2.61
CA LYS A 79 9.28 17.03 -3.18
C LYS A 79 10.60 16.46 -3.70
N TYR A 80 10.61 15.23 -4.17
CA TYR A 80 11.74 14.69 -4.90
C TYR A 80 11.88 15.37 -6.28
N LYS A 81 13.11 15.40 -6.81
CA LYS A 81 13.35 15.82 -8.20
C LYS A 81 12.86 14.75 -9.16
N ASN A 82 12.45 15.13 -10.37
CA ASN A 82 12.05 14.22 -11.43
C ASN A 82 13.25 13.52 -12.09
N ILE A 83 13.96 12.72 -11.30
CA ILE A 83 15.17 11.98 -11.71
C ILE A 83 14.97 10.46 -11.69
N PHE A 84 13.75 9.99 -11.41
CA PHE A 84 13.43 8.58 -11.32
C PHE A 84 12.49 8.14 -12.45
N ASP A 85 12.70 6.94 -12.93
CA ASP A 85 11.71 6.11 -13.58
C ASP A 85 11.02 5.26 -12.53
N TYR A 86 9.70 5.07 -12.68
CA TYR A 86 8.88 4.31 -11.75
C TYR A 86 8.46 3.01 -12.41
N ILE A 87 8.82 1.90 -11.80
CA ILE A 87 8.62 0.55 -12.34
C ILE A 87 7.70 -0.22 -11.39
N ILE A 88 6.55 -0.64 -11.89
CA ILE A 88 5.73 -1.62 -11.17
C ILE A 88 6.44 -2.97 -11.27
N THR A 89 6.81 -3.52 -10.14
CA THR A 89 7.61 -4.76 -10.06
C THR A 89 6.77 -5.98 -9.74
N LYS A 90 5.63 -5.79 -9.09
CA LYS A 90 4.71 -6.84 -8.69
C LYS A 90 3.30 -6.27 -8.48
N THR A 91 2.28 -7.03 -8.86
CA THR A 91 0.88 -6.72 -8.56
C THR A 91 0.11 -7.99 -8.23
N TRP A 92 -0.82 -7.91 -7.30
CA TRP A 92 -1.67 -9.04 -6.90
C TRP A 92 -3.04 -8.56 -6.43
N LEU A 93 -3.97 -9.50 -6.29
CA LEU A 93 -5.27 -9.24 -5.71
C LEU A 93 -5.23 -9.35 -4.19
N SER A 94 -5.92 -8.44 -3.53
CA SER A 94 -6.25 -8.52 -2.13
C SER A 94 -7.76 -8.59 -2.00
N ARG A 95 -8.25 -9.76 -1.58
CA ARG A 95 -9.67 -10.01 -1.36
C ARG A 95 -9.89 -10.32 0.11
N SER A 96 -10.70 -9.52 0.78
CA SER A 96 -11.06 -9.74 2.17
C SER A 96 -12.57 -9.98 2.25
N ARG A 97 -12.95 -11.09 2.86
CA ARG A 97 -14.35 -11.46 3.07
C ARG A 97 -14.71 -11.40 4.53
N ASP A 98 -15.90 -10.90 4.80
CA ASP A 98 -16.47 -10.83 6.14
C ASP A 98 -15.50 -10.14 7.13
N GLU A 99 -15.34 -10.66 8.34
CA GLU A 99 -14.49 -10.06 9.38
C GLU A 99 -13.01 -10.46 9.30
N LYS A 100 -12.57 -11.07 8.19
CA LYS A 100 -11.19 -11.56 8.09
C LYS A 100 -10.22 -10.46 7.67
N SER A 101 -9.09 -10.40 8.34
CA SER A 101 -8.10 -9.32 8.22
C SER A 101 -6.74 -9.82 7.74
N ILE A 102 -6.03 -9.00 6.99
CA ILE A 102 -4.65 -9.26 6.60
C ILE A 102 -3.74 -8.93 7.79
N PRO A 103 -2.85 -9.85 8.21
CA PRO A 103 -1.95 -9.61 9.33
C PRO A 103 -0.93 -8.50 9.02
N TRP A 104 -0.23 -8.04 10.06
CA TRP A 104 0.85 -7.07 9.95
C TRP A 104 1.99 -7.57 9.06
N HIS A 105 2.35 -6.78 8.05
CA HIS A 105 3.44 -7.07 7.12
C HIS A 105 4.02 -5.77 6.54
N LEU A 106 5.09 -5.91 5.77
CA LEU A 106 5.72 -4.86 4.97
C LEU A 106 6.25 -5.48 3.67
N HIS A 107 6.61 -4.64 2.70
CA HIS A 107 7.18 -5.09 1.44
C HIS A 107 8.66 -4.68 1.35
N ALA A 108 9.56 -5.65 1.48
CA ALA A 108 10.99 -5.39 1.63
C ALA A 108 11.73 -5.00 0.33
N CYS A 109 11.17 -5.31 -0.84
CA CYS A 109 11.86 -5.22 -2.13
C CYS A 109 11.33 -4.09 -3.03
N ALA A 110 10.66 -3.10 -2.46
CA ALA A 110 10.11 -1.97 -3.19
C ALA A 110 10.31 -0.65 -2.43
N HIS A 111 10.05 0.47 -3.10
CA HIS A 111 10.11 1.80 -2.48
C HIS A 111 8.73 2.30 -2.08
N ILE A 112 7.72 2.05 -2.91
CA ILE A 112 6.35 2.50 -2.72
C ILE A 112 5.43 1.32 -2.93
N SER A 113 4.49 1.11 -2.02
CA SER A 113 3.37 0.20 -2.22
C SER A 113 2.11 0.99 -2.56
N PHE A 114 1.27 0.39 -3.40
CA PHE A 114 -0.03 0.95 -3.71
C PHE A 114 -1.16 -0.05 -3.46
N VAL A 115 -2.33 0.49 -3.15
CA VAL A 115 -3.58 -0.27 -3.01
C VAL A 115 -4.66 0.47 -3.79
N TYR A 116 -5.11 -0.08 -4.91
CA TYR A 116 -6.25 0.42 -5.66
C TYR A 116 -7.51 -0.32 -5.26
N TYR A 117 -8.52 0.42 -4.82
CA TYR A 117 -9.75 -0.10 -4.25
C TYR A 117 -10.80 -0.32 -5.34
N VAL A 118 -10.90 -1.57 -5.83
CA VAL A 118 -11.81 -1.96 -6.91
C VAL A 118 -13.25 -2.08 -6.43
N ASN A 119 -13.44 -2.66 -5.23
CA ASN A 119 -14.75 -2.82 -4.60
C ASN A 119 -14.59 -2.63 -3.10
N THR A 120 -15.26 -1.62 -2.56
CA THR A 120 -15.14 -1.25 -1.14
C THR A 120 -16.53 -0.98 -0.57
N PRO A 121 -17.29 -2.02 -0.20
CA PRO A 121 -18.60 -1.85 0.40
C PRO A 121 -18.53 -1.04 1.69
N PRO A 122 -19.62 -0.35 2.07
CA PRO A 122 -19.70 0.33 3.36
C PRO A 122 -19.34 -0.61 4.52
N LYS A 123 -18.58 -0.10 5.49
CA LYS A 123 -18.07 -0.85 6.64
C LYS A 123 -17.06 -1.95 6.31
N SER A 124 -16.50 -1.99 5.10
CA SER A 124 -15.42 -2.92 4.78
C SER A 124 -14.12 -2.60 5.54
N HIS A 125 -13.12 -3.43 5.34
CA HIS A 125 -11.83 -3.34 6.04
C HIS A 125 -11.13 -1.99 5.84
N LYS A 126 -10.60 -1.46 6.92
CA LYS A 126 -9.70 -0.30 6.94
C LYS A 126 -8.27 -0.74 6.65
N LEU A 127 -7.47 0.15 6.09
CA LEU A 127 -6.03 0.01 6.00
C LEU A 127 -5.40 0.62 7.25
N LYS A 128 -4.68 -0.18 8.00
CA LYS A 128 -4.09 0.17 9.30
C LYS A 128 -2.57 0.23 9.18
N PHE A 129 -1.97 1.25 9.74
CA PHE A 129 -0.52 1.47 9.76
C PHE A 129 0.01 1.46 11.19
N MET A 130 1.21 0.93 11.36
CA MET A 130 1.95 0.99 12.62
C MET A 130 2.84 2.22 12.63
N ASN A 131 2.85 2.94 13.74
CA ASN A 131 3.77 4.07 13.92
C ASN A 131 5.22 3.56 13.95
N PRO A 132 6.06 3.91 12.95
CA PRO A 132 7.42 3.36 12.86
C PRO A 132 8.38 3.92 13.91
N HIS A 133 8.00 4.99 14.58
CA HIS A 133 8.92 5.75 15.44
C HIS A 133 8.64 5.61 16.92
N HIS A 134 7.39 5.41 17.35
CA HIS A 134 6.95 5.30 18.77
C HIS A 134 7.52 6.36 19.73
N LYS A 135 8.07 7.48 19.18
CA LYS A 135 8.85 8.46 19.97
C LYS A 135 7.99 9.31 20.91
N ASN A 136 6.70 9.43 20.62
CA ASN A 136 5.76 10.18 21.45
C ASN A 136 5.02 9.28 22.44
N SER A 137 5.34 8.00 22.50
CA SER A 137 4.78 7.12 23.52
C SER A 137 5.46 7.39 24.85
N LEU A 138 4.73 8.00 25.78
CA LEU A 138 5.24 8.32 27.11
C LEU A 138 5.33 7.11 28.02
N TRP A 139 4.66 6.02 27.65
CA TRP A 139 4.60 4.78 28.44
C TRP A 139 4.92 3.57 27.58
N LEU A 140 6.12 3.05 27.76
CA LEU A 140 6.56 1.85 27.05
C LEU A 140 5.83 0.62 27.60
N GLY A 141 4.89 0.09 26.85
CA GLY A 141 4.09 -1.07 27.25
C GLY A 141 2.58 -0.81 27.26
N ASN A 142 2.15 0.35 26.80
CA ASN A 142 0.75 0.60 26.51
C ASN A 142 0.32 -0.13 25.23
N LYS A 143 0.61 -1.45 25.21
CA LYS A 143 0.13 -2.33 24.15
C LYS A 143 -1.36 -2.54 24.39
N GLU A 144 -2.10 -2.45 23.30
CA GLU A 144 -3.54 -2.67 23.25
C GLU A 144 -4.00 -3.73 24.28
N GLY A 145 -4.89 -3.36 25.14
CA GLY A 145 -5.62 -4.26 26.04
C GLY A 145 -5.10 -4.43 27.47
N LYS A 146 -3.82 -4.21 27.79
CA LYS A 146 -3.33 -4.49 29.14
C LYS A 146 -3.50 -3.32 30.14
N TYR A 147 -3.53 -2.09 29.64
CA TYR A 147 -3.67 -0.86 30.46
C TYR A 147 -4.76 0.10 29.96
N ASP A 148 -5.64 -0.38 29.08
CA ASP A 148 -6.75 0.40 28.53
C ASP A 148 -7.69 0.94 29.64
N HIS A 149 -7.77 0.24 30.77
CA HIS A 149 -8.51 0.68 31.94
C HIS A 149 -7.99 1.99 32.56
N LEU A 150 -6.73 2.37 32.30
CA LEU A 150 -6.15 3.61 32.83
C LEU A 150 -6.52 4.84 32.00
N LYS A 151 -6.99 4.65 30.75
CA LYS A 151 -7.36 5.74 29.83
C LYS A 151 -6.36 6.89 29.85
N MET A 152 -5.08 6.57 29.67
CA MET A 152 -3.99 7.55 29.78
C MET A 152 -3.96 8.57 28.64
N ILE A 153 -4.63 8.28 27.54
CA ILE A 153 -4.74 9.17 26.38
C ILE A 153 -6.19 9.65 26.31
N GLU A 154 -6.39 10.94 26.39
CA GLU A 154 -7.72 11.55 26.32
C GLU A 154 -8.28 11.48 24.89
N GLU A 155 -7.42 11.77 23.88
CA GLU A 155 -7.79 11.75 22.47
C GLU A 155 -6.62 11.19 21.64
N HIS A 156 -6.89 10.12 20.89
CA HIS A 156 -5.94 9.54 19.95
C HIS A 156 -5.87 10.36 18.67
N ASN A 157 -4.65 10.69 18.23
CA ASN A 157 -4.38 11.44 17.01
C ASN A 157 -3.08 10.96 16.35
N GLU A 158 -2.71 11.54 15.20
CA GLU A 158 -1.51 11.19 14.44
C GLU A 158 -0.19 11.39 15.19
N VAL A 159 -0.20 12.13 16.30
CA VAL A 159 1.02 12.44 17.07
C VAL A 159 1.26 11.40 18.17
N ASN A 160 0.22 10.88 18.79
CA ASN A 160 0.30 10.00 19.97
C ASN A 160 -0.15 8.55 19.71
N ALA A 161 -0.75 8.28 18.55
CA ALA A 161 -1.25 6.95 18.23
C ALA A 161 -0.11 5.97 17.92
N GLU A 162 -0.23 4.75 18.42
CA GLU A 162 0.65 3.62 18.03
C GLU A 162 0.27 3.06 16.66
N THR A 163 -1.01 3.14 16.33
CA THR A 163 -1.54 2.75 15.02
C THR A 163 -2.46 3.83 14.48
N PHE A 164 -2.45 3.98 13.17
CA PHE A 164 -3.34 4.88 12.46
C PHE A 164 -4.04 4.13 11.33
N PHE A 165 -5.28 4.46 11.06
CA PHE A 165 -6.01 3.80 9.98
C PHE A 165 -6.66 4.81 9.04
N ILE A 166 -6.78 4.41 7.80
CA ILE A 166 -7.54 5.11 6.77
C ILE A 166 -8.58 4.16 6.18
N HIS A 167 -9.63 4.72 5.64
CA HIS A 167 -10.66 3.96 4.93
C HIS A 167 -10.89 4.59 3.54
N PRO A 168 -9.97 4.34 2.59
CA PRO A 168 -10.11 4.90 1.26
C PRO A 168 -11.40 4.42 0.60
N PRO A 169 -12.14 5.32 -0.06
CA PRO A 169 -13.34 4.95 -0.79
C PRO A 169 -13.02 4.04 -1.99
N GLU A 170 -14.04 3.37 -2.50
CA GLU A 170 -13.98 2.71 -3.80
C GLU A 170 -13.53 3.70 -4.88
N GLY A 171 -12.76 3.24 -5.85
CA GLY A 171 -12.23 4.10 -6.91
C GLY A 171 -11.02 4.93 -6.51
N HIS A 172 -10.46 4.74 -5.33
CA HIS A 172 -9.24 5.46 -4.91
C HIS A 172 -8.01 4.56 -4.89
N VAL A 173 -6.85 5.17 -4.98
CA VAL A 173 -5.55 4.53 -4.77
C VAL A 173 -4.87 5.11 -3.54
N ALA A 174 -4.41 4.25 -2.63
CA ALA A 174 -3.54 4.63 -1.52
C ALA A 174 -2.09 4.32 -1.86
N LEU A 175 -1.17 5.25 -1.55
CA LEU A 175 0.28 5.08 -1.73
C LEU A 175 0.99 5.35 -0.40
N PHE A 176 1.98 4.52 -0.10
CA PHE A 176 2.77 4.65 1.12
C PHE A 176 4.16 4.01 0.95
N PRO A 177 5.14 4.33 1.81
CA PRO A 177 6.43 3.67 1.79
C PRO A 177 6.28 2.16 1.98
N SER A 178 6.88 1.34 1.12
CA SER A 178 6.75 -0.12 1.17
C SER A 178 7.22 -0.73 2.50
N THR A 179 8.13 -0.07 3.19
CA THR A 179 8.67 -0.50 4.49
C THR A 179 7.76 -0.13 5.67
N LEU A 180 6.68 0.61 5.44
CA LEU A 180 5.71 0.94 6.48
C LEU A 180 4.87 -0.29 6.82
N HIS A 181 4.96 -0.76 8.06
CA HIS A 181 4.16 -1.89 8.53
C HIS A 181 2.67 -1.55 8.44
N HIS A 182 1.93 -2.42 7.80
CA HIS A 182 0.51 -2.24 7.59
C HIS A 182 -0.26 -3.58 7.68
N SER A 183 -1.54 -3.45 7.91
CA SER A 183 -2.50 -4.55 8.02
C SER A 183 -3.87 -4.09 7.53
N THR A 184 -4.83 -5.00 7.44
CA THR A 184 -6.23 -4.60 7.34
C THR A 184 -6.94 -4.91 8.64
N GLU A 185 -7.92 -4.08 9.00
CA GLU A 185 -8.76 -4.28 10.16
C GLU A 185 -10.22 -4.39 9.72
N SER A 186 -10.84 -5.53 10.04
CA SER A 186 -12.27 -5.72 9.80
C SER A 186 -13.09 -4.82 10.70
N ILE A 187 -14.27 -4.44 10.22
CA ILE A 187 -15.28 -3.75 11.03
C ILE A 187 -16.27 -4.81 11.51
N GLU A 188 -16.55 -4.82 12.80
CA GLU A 188 -17.49 -5.75 13.42
C GLU A 188 -18.83 -5.80 12.66
N GLY A 189 -19.29 -6.97 12.35
CA GLY A 189 -20.52 -7.22 11.61
C GLY A 189 -20.45 -6.95 10.11
N PHE A 190 -19.25 -6.75 9.54
CA PHE A 190 -19.11 -6.66 8.08
C PHE A 190 -19.35 -8.02 7.44
N VAL A 191 -20.29 -8.05 6.50
CA VAL A 191 -20.56 -9.19 5.62
C VAL A 191 -20.45 -8.73 4.17
N GLY A 192 -19.63 -9.44 3.41
CA GLY A 192 -19.39 -9.11 2.00
C GLY A 192 -17.94 -9.28 1.59
N GLU A 193 -17.59 -8.66 0.48
CA GLU A 193 -16.26 -8.77 -0.10
C GLU A 193 -15.68 -7.38 -0.40
N ARG A 194 -14.48 -7.11 0.11
CA ARG A 194 -13.62 -6.01 -0.32
C ARG A 194 -12.60 -6.56 -1.30
N LEU A 195 -12.42 -5.87 -2.42
CA LEU A 195 -11.49 -6.25 -3.46
C LEU A 195 -10.57 -5.09 -3.81
N ALA A 196 -9.28 -5.34 -3.82
CA ALA A 196 -8.27 -4.36 -4.20
C ALA A 196 -7.18 -4.99 -5.07
N ILE A 197 -6.60 -4.19 -5.98
CA ILE A 197 -5.34 -4.50 -6.65
C ILE A 197 -4.24 -3.84 -5.85
N VAL A 198 -3.30 -4.65 -5.40
CA VAL A 198 -2.13 -4.21 -4.64
C VAL A 198 -0.90 -4.35 -5.51
N GLY A 199 0.09 -3.49 -5.32
CA GLY A 199 1.34 -3.64 -6.04
C GLY A 199 2.48 -2.83 -5.45
N ASP A 200 3.65 -3.13 -5.97
CA ASP A 200 4.92 -2.59 -5.56
C ASP A 200 5.58 -1.81 -6.69
N VAL A 201 6.10 -0.63 -6.36
CA VAL A 201 6.79 0.27 -7.28
C VAL A 201 8.22 0.49 -6.82
N SER A 202 9.15 0.27 -7.74
CA SER A 202 10.56 0.62 -7.58
C SER A 202 10.89 1.93 -8.30
N CYS A 203 11.61 2.81 -7.60
CA CYS A 203 12.15 4.04 -8.14
C CYS A 203 13.56 3.78 -8.65
N VAL A 204 13.80 3.93 -9.94
CA VAL A 204 15.08 3.68 -10.60
C VAL A 204 15.60 4.99 -11.16
N LEU A 205 16.86 5.34 -10.92
CA LEU A 205 17.45 6.55 -11.50
C LEU A 205 17.40 6.50 -13.02
N LYS A 206 16.94 7.57 -13.63
CA LYS A 206 17.02 7.78 -15.08
C LYS A 206 18.46 7.73 -15.55
N LYS A 207 18.67 7.24 -16.77
CA LYS A 207 19.99 6.98 -17.34
C LYS A 207 20.95 8.17 -17.23
N GLU A 208 20.48 9.38 -17.45
CA GLU A 208 21.27 10.61 -17.40
C GLU A 208 21.76 10.98 -15.99
N TYR A 209 21.19 10.37 -14.95
CA TYR A 209 21.56 10.62 -13.55
C TYR A 209 22.41 9.52 -12.93
N LEU A 210 22.63 8.41 -13.61
CA LEU A 210 23.36 7.25 -13.06
C LEU A 210 24.79 7.59 -12.62
N GLN A 211 25.46 8.49 -13.32
CA GLN A 211 26.82 8.94 -13.03
C GLN A 211 26.95 9.67 -11.67
N PHE A 212 25.84 10.17 -11.13
CA PHE A 212 25.81 10.90 -9.85
C PHE A 212 25.46 10.02 -8.66
N SER A 213 25.20 8.74 -8.89
CA SER A 213 24.76 7.80 -7.85
C SER A 213 25.94 6.99 -7.34
N THR A 214 26.32 7.19 -6.07
CA THR A 214 27.37 6.42 -5.41
C THR A 214 26.90 5.07 -4.84
N GLY A 215 25.60 4.79 -4.82
CA GLY A 215 25.02 3.59 -4.22
C GLY A 215 24.11 2.79 -5.13
N TYR A 216 23.76 3.31 -6.30
CA TYR A 216 22.87 2.65 -7.23
C TYR A 216 23.66 1.79 -8.23
N ILE A 217 23.39 0.49 -8.23
CA ILE A 217 23.98 -0.43 -9.19
C ILE A 217 22.98 -0.67 -10.32
N ASN A 218 23.24 -0.06 -11.47
CA ASN A 218 22.40 -0.20 -12.65
C ASN A 218 22.32 -1.65 -13.08
N PRO A 219 21.11 -2.22 -13.32
CA PRO A 219 20.94 -3.59 -13.82
C PRO A 219 21.74 -3.93 -15.09
N GLN A 220 22.04 -2.93 -15.93
CA GLN A 220 22.89 -3.16 -17.11
C GLN A 220 24.31 -3.66 -16.78
N TYR A 221 24.77 -3.47 -15.55
CA TYR A 221 26.08 -3.97 -15.09
C TYR A 221 26.00 -5.35 -14.44
N TRP A 222 24.78 -5.88 -14.24
CA TRP A 222 24.62 -7.17 -13.60
C TRP A 222 24.98 -8.29 -14.55
N LYS A 223 25.71 -9.27 -14.05
CA LYS A 223 25.99 -10.50 -14.76
C LYS A 223 25.48 -11.67 -13.94
N ILE A 224 24.58 -12.42 -14.54
CA ILE A 224 24.05 -13.65 -13.93
C ILE A 224 25.01 -14.77 -14.26
N TYR A 225 25.54 -15.43 -13.24
CA TYR A 225 26.31 -16.66 -13.39
C TYR A 225 25.34 -17.82 -13.15
N GLN A 226 25.19 -18.64 -14.16
CA GLN A 226 24.47 -19.91 -14.02
C GLN A 226 25.43 -20.90 -13.35
N GLY A 227 25.05 -21.40 -12.16
CA GLY A 227 25.77 -22.46 -11.43
C GLY A 227 25.46 -23.84 -11.97
#